data_df258460ba0874ddbf3bb499832d1473
#
_entry.id   df258460ba0874ddbf3bb499832d1473
#
_cell.length_a   1.000
_cell.length_b   1.000
_cell.length_c   1.000
_cell.angle_alpha   90.00
_cell.angle_beta   90.00
_cell.angle_gamma   90.00
#
_symmetry.space_group_name_H-M   'P 1'
#
loop_
_entity.id
_entity.type
_entity.pdbx_description
1 polymer ?
#
loop_
_entity_poly.entity_id
_entity_poly.type
_entity_poly.pdbx_seq_one_letter_code
_entity_poly.pdbx_strand_id
1 'polypeptide(L)'
;MSKIILQGYCHKSGDFTNTDTGEVIKYDNLILDVSSDLPFQGSDVSEQGGFHVDQIKIKADQIASIFVPAVSSIRELDAWCGKEIACSYIPQLNKVVLAEIRLVK
;
A
#
# COMPACT_ATOMS: atom_id res chain seq x y z
N MET A 1 17.92 -5.30 -9.83
CA MET A 1 17.16 -4.30 -9.04
C MET A 1 15.69 -4.60 -9.12
N SER A 2 15.03 -4.66 -7.97
CA SER A 2 13.62 -4.99 -7.91
C SER A 2 12.74 -3.83 -8.35
N LYS A 3 11.67 -4.15 -9.05
CA LYS A 3 10.68 -3.15 -9.45
C LYS A 3 9.36 -3.43 -8.75
N ILE A 4 8.73 -2.37 -8.28
CA ILE A 4 7.38 -2.42 -7.73
C ILE A 4 6.52 -1.57 -8.64
N ILE A 5 5.46 -2.17 -9.18
CA ILE A 5 4.56 -1.50 -10.11
C ILE A 5 3.19 -1.38 -9.47
N LEU A 6 2.64 -0.18 -9.46
CA LEU A 6 1.29 0.03 -8.97
C LEU A 6 0.31 -0.44 -10.04
N GLN A 7 -0.49 -1.47 -9.71
CA GLN A 7 -1.47 -2.03 -10.65
C GLN A 7 -2.83 -1.40 -10.50
N GLY A 8 -3.20 -1.03 -9.28
CA GLY A 8 -4.49 -0.43 -9.04
C GLY A 8 -4.61 0.05 -7.61
N TYR A 9 -5.74 0.68 -7.32
CA TYR A 9 -6.02 1.16 -5.97
C TYR A 9 -7.51 1.01 -5.68
N CYS A 10 -7.83 0.95 -4.39
CA CYS A 10 -9.22 0.92 -3.95
C CYS A 10 -9.32 1.70 -2.64
N HIS A 11 -10.21 2.69 -2.62
CA HIS A 11 -10.49 3.45 -1.41
C HIS A 11 -11.72 2.88 -0.74
N LYS A 12 -11.57 2.38 0.47
CA LYS A 12 -12.66 1.82 1.26
C LYS A 12 -12.92 2.70 2.47
N SER A 13 -14.14 3.16 2.61
CA SER A 13 -14.55 3.94 3.76
C SER A 13 -15.96 3.53 4.18
N GLY A 14 -16.23 3.67 5.46
CA GLY A 14 -17.55 3.33 5.99
C GLY A 14 -17.53 3.30 7.50
N ASP A 15 -18.57 2.70 8.06
CA ASP A 15 -18.65 2.50 9.50
C ASP A 15 -19.27 1.14 9.80
N PHE A 16 -18.98 0.63 10.98
CA PHE A 16 -19.66 -0.56 11.48
C PHE A 16 -19.89 -0.39 12.98
N THR A 17 -20.92 -1.08 13.47
CA THR A 17 -21.28 -1.01 14.88
C THR A 17 -20.75 -2.26 15.58
N ASN A 18 -19.98 -2.04 16.66
CA ASN A 18 -19.53 -3.13 17.50
C ASN A 18 -20.73 -3.64 18.30
N THR A 19 -21.15 -4.88 18.05
CA THR A 19 -22.34 -5.44 18.70
C THR A 19 -22.17 -5.69 20.19
N ASP A 20 -20.93 -5.80 20.66
CA ASP A 20 -20.66 -6.00 22.09
C ASP A 20 -20.75 -4.71 22.89
N THR A 21 -20.32 -3.59 22.32
CA THR A 21 -20.25 -2.30 23.02
C THR A 21 -21.25 -1.29 22.51
N GLY A 22 -21.85 -1.51 21.33
CA GLY A 22 -22.72 -0.54 20.67
C GLY A 22 -21.97 0.63 20.05
N GLU A 23 -20.65 0.59 20.07
CA GLU A 23 -19.82 1.66 19.54
C GLU A 23 -19.76 1.61 18.00
N VAL A 24 -19.87 2.78 17.38
CA VAL A 24 -19.72 2.91 15.92
C VAL A 24 -18.27 3.20 15.62
N ILE A 25 -17.65 2.31 14.82
CA ILE A 25 -16.25 2.43 14.42
C ILE A 25 -16.22 2.83 12.95
N LYS A 26 -15.55 3.95 12.69
CA LYS A 26 -15.36 4.43 11.31
C LYS A 26 -14.03 3.95 10.77
N TYR A 27 -14.02 3.56 9.51
CA TYR A 27 -12.77 3.18 8.84
C TYR A 27 -12.64 3.95 7.53
N ASP A 28 -11.41 4.22 7.16
CA ASP A 28 -11.08 4.92 5.90
C ASP A 28 -9.68 4.47 5.52
N ASN A 29 -9.61 3.61 4.52
CA ASN A 29 -8.36 2.98 4.10
C ASN A 29 -8.20 3.02 2.60
N LEU A 30 -6.98 3.27 2.16
CA LEU A 30 -6.60 3.14 0.77
C LEU A 30 -5.79 1.85 0.62
N ILE A 31 -6.18 1.01 -0.32
CA ILE A 31 -5.50 -0.24 -0.61
C ILE A 31 -4.88 -0.14 -1.99
N LEU A 32 -3.58 -0.34 -2.05
CA LEU A 32 -2.84 -0.34 -3.32
C LEU A 32 -2.53 -1.77 -3.71
N ASP A 33 -2.89 -2.16 -4.92
CA ASP A 33 -2.50 -3.44 -5.49
C ASP A 33 -1.21 -3.24 -6.26
N VAL A 34 -0.18 -3.96 -5.87
CA VAL A 34 1.15 -3.82 -6.45
C VAL A 34 1.65 -5.17 -6.95
N SER A 35 2.50 -5.13 -7.96
CA SER A 35 3.23 -6.31 -8.40
C SER A 35 4.72 -6.05 -8.28
N SER A 36 5.47 -7.11 -7.99
CA SER A 36 6.89 -7.00 -7.72
C SER A 36 7.60 -8.26 -8.23
N ASP A 37 8.84 -8.11 -8.65
CA ASP A 37 9.71 -9.23 -9.00
C ASP A 37 10.50 -9.73 -7.78
N LEU A 38 10.22 -9.20 -6.59
CA LEU A 38 10.86 -9.67 -5.36
C LEU A 38 10.45 -11.10 -5.04
N PRO A 39 11.41 -11.99 -4.73
CA PRO A 39 11.06 -13.38 -4.43
C PRO A 39 10.38 -13.50 -3.07
N PHE A 40 9.49 -14.48 -2.97
CA PHE A 40 8.93 -14.88 -1.69
C PHE A 40 10.03 -15.54 -0.86
N GLN A 41 10.00 -15.29 0.44
CA GLN A 41 10.96 -15.87 1.37
C GLN A 41 10.28 -17.01 2.13
N GLY A 42 11.02 -18.10 2.33
CA GLY A 42 10.50 -19.23 3.08
C GLY A 42 11.26 -20.50 2.75
N SER A 43 11.42 -21.34 3.76
CA SER A 43 12.13 -22.62 3.59
C SER A 43 11.34 -23.63 2.77
N ASP A 44 10.06 -23.40 2.60
CA ASP A 44 9.16 -24.27 1.82
C ASP A 44 9.03 -23.86 0.36
N VAL A 45 9.68 -22.78 -0.06
CA VAL A 45 9.66 -22.37 -1.45
C VAL A 45 10.64 -23.24 -2.24
N SER A 46 10.10 -24.02 -3.18
CA SER A 46 10.90 -24.88 -4.05
C SER A 46 11.23 -24.21 -5.37
N GLU A 47 10.25 -23.56 -5.97
CA GLU A 47 10.42 -22.86 -7.24
C GLU A 47 9.54 -21.63 -7.26
N GLN A 48 10.00 -20.59 -7.94
CA GLN A 48 9.19 -19.38 -8.15
C GLN A 48 9.72 -18.60 -9.33
N GLY A 49 8.89 -17.73 -9.89
CA GLY A 49 9.28 -16.87 -10.99
C GLY A 49 8.20 -15.85 -11.29
N GLY A 50 8.51 -14.91 -12.17
CA GLY A 50 7.58 -13.87 -12.58
C GLY A 50 7.36 -12.81 -11.50
N PHE A 51 6.23 -12.13 -11.62
CA PHE A 51 5.83 -11.09 -10.66
C PHE A 51 4.88 -11.67 -9.65
N HIS A 52 5.03 -11.22 -8.42
CA HIS A 52 4.15 -11.56 -7.32
C HIS A 52 3.26 -10.35 -7.01
N VAL A 53 2.04 -10.60 -6.61
CA VAL A 53 1.05 -9.55 -6.33
C VAL A 53 0.87 -9.44 -4.82
N ASP A 54 0.83 -8.20 -4.33
CA ASP A 54 0.63 -7.94 -2.91
C ASP A 54 -0.21 -6.67 -2.75
N GLN A 55 -0.61 -6.38 -1.54
CA GLN A 55 -1.41 -5.20 -1.21
C GLN A 55 -0.73 -4.36 -0.15
N ILE A 56 -0.81 -3.04 -0.32
CA ILE A 56 -0.33 -2.08 0.67
C ILE A 56 -1.54 -1.34 1.20
N LYS A 57 -1.73 -1.37 2.52
CA LYS A 57 -2.84 -0.70 3.16
C LYS A 57 -2.36 0.60 3.81
N ILE A 58 -3.03 1.70 3.48
CA ILE A 58 -2.68 3.04 3.95
C ILE A 58 -3.90 3.65 4.65
N LYS A 59 -3.69 4.17 5.85
CA LYS A 59 -4.75 4.85 6.60
C LYS A 59 -4.97 6.25 6.04
N ALA A 60 -6.19 6.76 6.21
CA ALA A 60 -6.58 8.06 5.65
C ALA A 60 -5.68 9.21 6.07
N ASP A 61 -5.21 9.20 7.32
CA ASP A 61 -4.36 10.26 7.85
C ASP A 61 -2.96 10.27 7.26
N GLN A 62 -2.56 9.19 6.57
CA GLN A 62 -1.26 9.08 5.94
C GLN A 62 -1.29 9.45 4.46
N ILE A 63 -2.47 9.47 3.84
CA ILE A 63 -2.57 9.66 2.38
C ILE A 63 -1.95 11.00 1.94
N ALA A 64 -2.14 12.06 2.70
CA ALA A 64 -1.64 13.38 2.34
C ALA A 64 -0.12 13.49 2.41
N SER A 65 0.53 12.65 3.20
CA SER A 65 1.97 12.78 3.47
C SER A 65 2.82 11.67 2.90
N ILE A 66 2.22 10.55 2.50
CA ILE A 66 2.99 9.36 2.13
C ILE A 66 3.43 9.37 0.66
N PHE A 67 2.67 10.03 -0.22
CA PHE A 67 2.96 10.04 -1.65
C PHE A 67 3.91 11.16 -2.06
N VAL A 68 4.86 10.83 -2.94
CA VAL A 68 5.80 11.80 -3.51
C VAL A 68 5.85 11.59 -5.03
N PRO A 69 5.47 12.54 -5.84
CA PRO A 69 4.91 13.85 -5.47
C PRO A 69 3.55 13.71 -4.77
N ALA A 70 3.22 14.69 -3.95
CA ALA A 70 1.98 14.66 -3.19
C ALA A 70 0.76 14.63 -4.11
N VAL A 71 -0.23 13.84 -3.71
CA VAL A 71 -1.51 13.77 -4.44
C VAL A 71 -2.55 14.58 -3.66
N SER A 72 -3.32 15.39 -4.36
CA SER A 72 -4.37 16.19 -3.74
C SER A 72 -5.70 15.45 -3.67
N SER A 73 -5.86 14.38 -4.45
CA SER A 73 -7.01 13.51 -4.36
C SER A 73 -6.62 12.07 -4.73
N ILE A 74 -7.40 11.11 -4.26
CA ILE A 74 -7.11 9.69 -4.54
C ILE A 74 -7.21 9.41 -6.04
N ARG A 75 -8.05 10.13 -6.76
CA ARG A 75 -8.19 9.99 -8.21
C ARG A 75 -6.90 10.25 -8.98
N GLU A 76 -6.00 11.04 -8.43
CA GLU A 76 -4.71 11.30 -9.07
C GLU A 76 -3.87 10.03 -9.22
N LEU A 77 -4.17 9.01 -8.43
CA LEU A 77 -3.49 7.72 -8.53
C LEU A 77 -3.80 6.99 -9.84
N ASP A 78 -4.84 7.40 -10.57
CA ASP A 78 -5.10 6.84 -11.89
C ASP A 78 -3.89 7.02 -12.82
N ALA A 79 -3.17 8.14 -12.67
CA ALA A 79 -1.97 8.40 -13.46
C ALA A 79 -0.77 7.56 -13.00
N TRP A 80 -0.83 6.99 -11.80
CA TRP A 80 0.24 6.16 -11.26
C TRP A 80 0.08 4.68 -11.63
N CYS A 81 -1.12 4.27 -12.02
CA CYS A 81 -1.38 2.88 -12.35
C CYS A 81 -0.56 2.43 -13.56
N GLY A 82 0.10 1.30 -13.44
CA GLY A 82 1.00 0.78 -14.47
C GLY A 82 2.41 1.34 -14.39
N LYS A 83 2.68 2.25 -13.46
CA LYS A 83 3.99 2.88 -13.33
C LYS A 83 4.78 2.30 -12.16
N GLU A 84 6.08 2.40 -12.26
CA GLU A 84 6.97 1.95 -11.20
C GLU A 84 6.92 2.90 -10.02
N ILE A 85 6.88 2.33 -8.81
CA ILE A 85 6.93 3.09 -7.57
C ILE A 85 8.05 2.56 -6.69
N ALA A 86 8.53 3.40 -5.77
CA ALA A 86 9.51 3.03 -4.76
C ALA A 86 8.93 3.29 -3.38
N CYS A 87 9.03 2.30 -2.51
CA CYS A 87 8.54 2.39 -1.13
C CYS A 87 9.71 2.52 -0.18
N SER A 88 9.63 3.47 0.74
CA SER A 88 10.64 3.69 1.78
C SER A 88 10.05 3.35 3.14
N TYR A 89 10.84 2.67 3.95
CA TYR A 89 10.43 2.24 5.29
C TYR A 89 11.39 2.80 6.33
N ILE A 90 10.86 3.12 7.50
CA ILE A 90 11.66 3.57 8.62
C ILE A 90 11.41 2.67 9.82
N PRO A 91 12.43 2.40 10.65
CA PRO A 91 12.22 1.64 11.89
C PRO A 91 11.53 2.51 12.94
N GLN A 92 10.58 1.92 13.64
CA GLN A 92 9.82 2.62 14.67
C GLN A 92 9.37 1.61 15.72
N LEU A 93 9.88 1.73 16.92
CA LEU A 93 9.52 0.88 18.07
C LEU A 93 9.53 -0.62 17.71
N ASN A 94 10.65 -1.11 17.19
CA ASN A 94 10.86 -2.50 16.78
C ASN A 94 10.00 -2.94 15.58
N LYS A 95 9.39 -1.99 14.89
CA LYS A 95 8.60 -2.25 13.68
C LYS A 95 9.20 -1.47 12.53
N VAL A 96 8.94 -1.95 11.32
CA VAL A 96 9.26 -1.22 10.10
C VAL A 96 7.97 -0.64 9.56
N VAL A 97 7.91 0.68 9.44
CA VAL A 97 6.71 1.41 9.04
C VAL A 97 6.93 2.05 7.67
N LEU A 98 5.95 1.93 6.80
CA LEU A 98 6.00 2.58 5.49
C LEU A 98 5.96 4.10 5.68
N ALA A 99 7.00 4.77 5.19
CA ALA A 99 7.15 6.22 5.35
C ALA A 99 6.83 7.00 4.08
N GLU A 100 7.08 6.42 2.91
CA GLU A 100 6.97 7.15 1.65
C GLU A 100 6.73 6.20 0.49
N ILE A 101 5.87 6.62 -0.44
CA ILE A 101 5.68 5.96 -1.74
C ILE A 101 5.99 7.00 -2.80
N ARG A 102 7.05 6.74 -3.56
CA ARG A 102 7.56 7.67 -4.55
C ARG A 102 7.32 7.14 -5.95
N LEU A 103 6.85 8.02 -6.83
CA LEU A 103 6.71 7.69 -8.24
C LEU A 103 8.10 7.72 -8.90
N VAL A 104 8.48 6.62 -9.52
CA VAL A 104 9.74 6.52 -10.24
C VAL A 104 9.52 6.99 -11.68
N LYS A 105 10.37 7.88 -12.15
CA LYS A 105 10.29 8.41 -13.52
C LYS A 105 11.11 7.59 -14.48
#